data_e0d9abce149ad63957575ca4ab262eee
#
_entry.id   e0d9abce149ad63957575ca4ab262eee
#
_cell.length_a   1.000
_cell.length_b   1.000
_cell.length_c   1.000
_cell.angle_alpha   90.00
_cell.angle_beta   90.00
_cell.angle_gamma   90.00
#
_symmetry.space_group_name_H-M   'P 1'
#
loop_
_entity.id
_entity.type
_entity.pdbx_description
1 polymer ?
#
loop_
_entity_poly.entity_id
_entity_poly.type
_entity_poly.pdbx_seq_one_letter_code
_entity_poly.pdbx_strand_id
1 'polypeptide(L)'
;EKWGGASPPPLPPVKVLAAHLRRCRRVPGGPWLLDREEYRRPALAVSLVWLQGTVLAVEEGGSTVRLRDDSGPFVAQGVEKIPKGQPCLSAGKYVMVMGLVMSCSPEPTIRAVKMTDLSGNPLHRDMWQLEVEDLHRHVL
;
A
#
# COMPACT_ATOMS: atom_id res chain seq x y z
N GLU A 1 29.77 21.55 2.04
CA GLU A 1 29.00 21.33 1.61
C GLU A 1 27.81 21.17 2.08
N LYS A 2 27.25 21.51 2.10
CA LYS A 2 26.08 21.33 2.27
C LYS A 2 25.53 20.25 1.62
N TRP A 3 26.19 19.74 0.64
CA TRP A 3 25.69 18.64 -0.10
C TRP A 3 25.69 17.39 0.72
N GLY A 4 26.66 17.20 1.56
CA GLY A 4 26.73 16.06 2.42
C GLY A 4 25.57 15.90 3.37
N GLY A 5 24.82 16.98 3.59
CA GLY A 5 23.67 16.92 4.45
C GLY A 5 22.37 16.60 3.76
N ALA A 6 22.38 16.52 2.43
CA ALA A 6 21.15 16.27 1.69
C ALA A 6 20.74 14.81 1.79
N SER A 7 19.50 14.57 2.12
CA SER A 7 18.93 13.22 2.04
C SER A 7 18.69 12.85 0.58
N PRO A 8 18.85 11.57 0.23
CA PRO A 8 18.43 11.14 -1.11
C PRO A 8 16.94 11.39 -1.30
N PRO A 9 16.49 11.62 -2.53
CA PRO A 9 15.06 11.77 -2.79
C PRO A 9 14.31 10.52 -2.31
N PRO A 10 13.11 10.66 -1.78
CA PRO A 10 12.31 9.50 -1.40
C PRO A 10 11.99 8.66 -2.63
N LEU A 11 11.83 7.37 -2.43
CA LEU A 11 11.37 6.49 -3.50
C LEU A 11 9.97 6.90 -3.92
N PRO A 12 9.66 6.89 -5.22
CA PRO A 12 8.31 7.21 -5.67
C PRO A 12 7.31 6.18 -5.18
N PRO A 13 6.04 6.56 -5.02
CA PRO A 13 5.02 5.60 -4.62
C PRO A 13 4.80 4.55 -5.71
N VAL A 14 4.59 3.32 -5.29
CA VAL A 14 4.41 2.18 -6.18
C VAL A 14 3.05 1.55 -5.92
N LYS A 15 2.29 1.31 -6.97
CA LYS A 15 1.03 0.59 -6.88
C LYS A 15 1.31 -0.88 -6.68
N VAL A 16 0.72 -1.48 -5.65
CA VAL A 16 0.96 -2.89 -5.31
C VAL A 16 -0.35 -3.55 -4.90
N LEU A 17 -0.35 -4.88 -4.92
CA LEU A 17 -1.41 -5.71 -4.34
C LEU A 17 -0.94 -6.19 -2.96
N ALA A 18 -1.87 -6.62 -2.13
CA ALA A 18 -1.52 -7.23 -0.85
C ALA A 18 -0.58 -8.43 -1.05
N ALA A 19 -0.81 -9.22 -2.10
CA ALA A 19 0.06 -10.35 -2.42
C ALA A 19 1.50 -9.93 -2.69
N HIS A 20 1.69 -8.79 -3.34
CA HIS A 20 3.05 -8.28 -3.57
C HIS A 20 3.74 -7.97 -2.25
N LEU A 21 3.05 -7.31 -1.34
CA LEU A 21 3.65 -6.96 -0.05
C LEU A 21 3.99 -8.19 0.79
N ARG A 22 3.23 -9.27 0.67
CA ARG A 22 3.57 -10.50 1.39
C ARG A 22 4.92 -11.07 0.96
N ARG A 23 5.40 -10.71 -0.22
CA ARG A 23 6.69 -11.16 -0.74
C ARG A 23 7.81 -10.15 -0.54
N CYS A 24 7.54 -9.04 0.13
CA CYS A 24 8.58 -8.07 0.44
C CYS A 24 9.48 -8.61 1.53
N ARG A 25 10.76 -8.29 1.43
CA ARG A 25 11.73 -8.61 2.46
C ARG A 25 12.49 -7.36 2.84
N ARG A 26 12.91 -7.29 4.07
CA ARG A 26 13.67 -6.14 4.55
C ARG A 26 15.16 -6.37 4.40
N VAL A 27 15.81 -5.39 3.81
CA VAL A 27 17.27 -5.37 3.77
C VAL A 27 17.74 -4.62 5.01
N PRO A 28 18.66 -5.17 5.80
CA PRO A 28 19.15 -4.47 6.98
C PRO A 28 19.69 -3.09 6.63
N GLY A 29 19.12 -2.06 7.27
CA GLY A 29 19.51 -0.69 7.02
C GLY A 29 19.03 -0.13 5.69
N GLY A 30 18.28 -0.87 4.92
CA GLY A 30 17.83 -0.46 3.60
C GLY A 30 16.33 -0.49 3.45
N PRO A 31 15.84 -0.27 2.24
CA PRO A 31 14.42 -0.30 1.95
C PRO A 31 13.86 -1.71 1.94
N TRP A 32 12.55 -1.82 1.84
CA TRP A 32 11.90 -3.08 1.55
C TRP A 32 12.15 -3.43 0.08
N LEU A 33 12.39 -4.71 -0.19
CA LEU A 33 12.53 -5.20 -1.57
C LEU A 33 11.35 -6.09 -1.92
N LEU A 34 10.68 -5.73 -2.99
CA LEU A 34 9.57 -6.51 -3.54
C LEU A 34 10.12 -7.49 -4.56
N ASP A 35 9.96 -8.79 -4.27
CA ASP A 35 10.35 -9.84 -5.19
C ASP A 35 9.36 -9.92 -6.35
N ARG A 36 9.88 -9.93 -7.57
CA ARG A 36 9.05 -9.96 -8.78
C ARG A 36 9.45 -11.07 -9.74
N GLU A 37 9.93 -12.19 -9.20
CA GLU A 37 10.32 -13.33 -10.02
C GLU A 37 9.19 -13.84 -10.91
N GLU A 38 7.96 -13.78 -10.41
CA GLU A 38 6.80 -14.22 -11.20
C GLU A 38 6.62 -13.43 -12.49
N TYR A 39 7.10 -12.18 -12.52
CA TYR A 39 7.06 -11.34 -13.72
C TYR A 39 8.39 -11.34 -14.48
N ARG A 40 9.36 -12.09 -14.01
CA ARG A 40 10.73 -12.12 -14.57
C ARG A 40 11.36 -10.74 -14.57
N ARG A 41 11.12 -9.99 -13.51
CA ARG A 41 11.65 -8.64 -13.32
C ARG A 41 12.56 -8.61 -12.09
N PRO A 42 13.54 -7.71 -12.07
CA PRO A 42 14.37 -7.57 -10.88
C PRO A 42 13.57 -7.09 -9.68
N ALA A 43 14.08 -7.37 -8.48
CA ALA A 43 13.45 -6.90 -7.26
C ALA A 43 13.37 -5.38 -7.28
N LEU A 44 12.28 -4.85 -6.73
CA LEU A 44 12.01 -3.41 -6.72
C LEU A 44 12.05 -2.89 -5.29
N ALA A 45 12.83 -1.84 -5.05
CA ALA A 45 12.83 -1.17 -3.76
C ALA A 45 11.54 -0.38 -3.58
N VAL A 46 10.85 -0.60 -2.47
CA VAL A 46 9.58 0.08 -2.18
C VAL A 46 9.61 0.65 -0.77
N SER A 47 8.96 1.78 -0.59
CA SER A 47 8.80 2.41 0.71
C SER A 47 7.37 2.90 0.84
N LEU A 48 6.96 3.79 -0.05
CA LEU A 48 5.62 4.32 -0.11
C LEU A 48 4.84 3.54 -1.16
N VAL A 49 3.68 3.02 -0.79
CA VAL A 49 2.89 2.17 -1.68
C VAL A 49 1.46 2.67 -1.78
N TRP A 50 0.83 2.32 -2.90
CA TRP A 50 -0.59 2.55 -3.15
C TRP A 50 -1.28 1.22 -3.20
N LEU A 51 -2.33 1.07 -2.37
CA LEU A 51 -3.19 -0.11 -2.39
C LEU A 51 -4.63 0.33 -2.57
N GLN A 52 -5.45 -0.57 -3.04
CA GLN A 52 -6.90 -0.38 -3.00
C GLN A 52 -7.51 -1.61 -2.35
N GLY A 53 -8.61 -1.42 -1.65
CA GLY A 53 -9.28 -2.54 -1.03
C GLY A 53 -10.60 -2.17 -0.39
N THR A 54 -11.34 -3.21 -0.03
CA THR A 54 -12.59 -3.06 0.70
C THR A 54 -12.29 -3.03 2.19
N VAL A 55 -12.88 -2.07 2.89
CA VAL A 55 -12.77 -1.99 4.34
C VAL A 55 -13.55 -3.15 4.96
N LEU A 56 -12.87 -3.98 5.72
CA LEU A 56 -13.50 -5.11 6.43
C LEU A 56 -13.93 -4.71 7.83
N ALA A 57 -13.10 -3.95 8.51
CA ALA A 57 -13.36 -3.54 9.88
C ALA A 57 -12.54 -2.32 10.24
N VAL A 58 -13.10 -1.48 11.09
CA VAL A 58 -12.39 -0.37 11.71
C VAL A 58 -12.24 -0.77 13.17
N GLU A 59 -11.00 -0.86 13.64
CA GLU A 59 -10.77 -1.29 15.01
C GLU A 59 -11.11 -0.19 16.00
N GLU A 60 -11.34 -0.61 17.24
CA GLU A 60 -11.69 0.32 18.30
C GLU A 60 -10.64 1.43 18.39
N GLY A 61 -11.10 2.65 18.52
CA GLY A 61 -10.23 3.80 18.53
C GLY A 61 -9.99 4.44 17.17
N GLY A 62 -10.33 3.73 16.08
CA GLY A 62 -10.28 4.30 14.73
C GLY A 62 -8.90 4.46 14.13
N SER A 63 -7.84 3.94 14.78
CA SER A 63 -6.49 4.11 14.27
C SER A 63 -6.06 2.99 13.32
N THR A 64 -6.68 1.84 13.42
CA THR A 64 -6.33 0.67 12.60
C THR A 64 -7.53 0.23 11.79
N VAL A 65 -7.31 0.04 10.50
CA VAL A 65 -8.34 -0.40 9.55
C VAL A 65 -7.85 -1.66 8.88
N ARG A 66 -8.71 -2.67 8.84
CA ARG A 66 -8.42 -3.90 8.13
C ARG A 66 -9.11 -3.86 6.79
N LEU A 67 -8.36 -4.19 5.75
CA LEU A 67 -8.83 -4.11 4.37
C LEU A 67 -8.50 -5.39 3.63
N ARG A 68 -9.07 -5.52 2.46
CA ARG A 68 -8.80 -6.66 1.59
C ARG A 68 -8.91 -6.25 0.13
N ASP A 69 -7.92 -6.66 -0.66
CA ASP A 69 -8.06 -6.68 -2.11
C ASP A 69 -8.30 -8.13 -2.57
N ASP A 70 -8.38 -8.36 -3.88
CA ASP A 70 -8.65 -9.70 -4.38
C ASP A 70 -7.48 -10.67 -4.12
N SER A 71 -6.31 -10.15 -3.82
CA SER A 71 -5.13 -10.98 -3.53
C SER A 71 -4.96 -11.30 -2.05
N GLY A 72 -5.70 -10.65 -1.16
CA GLY A 72 -5.66 -10.94 0.26
C GLY A 72 -5.81 -9.72 1.17
N PRO A 73 -5.71 -9.94 2.48
CA PRO A 73 -5.90 -8.87 3.45
C PRO A 73 -4.64 -8.04 3.66
N PHE A 74 -4.84 -6.82 4.13
CA PHE A 74 -3.77 -5.96 4.61
C PHE A 74 -4.33 -5.00 5.68
N VAL A 75 -3.44 -4.32 6.38
CA VAL A 75 -3.80 -3.47 7.52
C VAL A 75 -3.22 -2.08 7.32
N ALA A 76 -4.02 -1.06 7.56
CA ALA A 76 -3.58 0.33 7.56
C ALA A 76 -3.64 0.87 8.99
N GLN A 77 -2.53 1.40 9.46
CA GLN A 77 -2.40 1.98 10.80
C GLN A 77 -2.25 3.49 10.71
N GLY A 78 -2.50 4.17 11.82
CA GLY A 78 -2.32 5.62 11.90
C GLY A 78 -3.35 6.41 11.13
N VAL A 79 -4.49 5.79 10.85
CA VAL A 79 -5.53 6.41 10.03
C VAL A 79 -6.08 7.68 10.67
N GLU A 80 -6.11 7.75 12.00
CA GLU A 80 -6.60 8.93 12.72
C GLU A 80 -5.74 10.17 12.48
N LYS A 81 -4.53 10.00 11.99
CA LYS A 81 -3.61 11.13 11.73
C LYS A 81 -3.69 11.66 10.31
N ILE A 82 -4.55 11.07 9.48
CA ILE A 82 -4.71 11.54 8.10
C ILE A 82 -5.43 12.88 8.13
N PRO A 83 -4.90 13.92 7.46
CA PRO A 83 -5.57 15.22 7.39
C PRO A 83 -6.94 15.12 6.72
N LYS A 84 -7.84 16.03 7.12
CA LYS A 84 -9.17 16.18 6.52
C LYS A 84 -10.16 15.07 6.82
N GLY A 85 -9.96 14.39 7.95
CA GLY A 85 -10.93 13.43 8.42
C GLY A 85 -10.85 12.09 7.70
N GLN A 86 -11.84 11.27 7.93
CA GLN A 86 -11.81 9.87 7.55
C GLN A 86 -13.15 9.44 6.98
N PRO A 87 -13.53 9.99 5.82
CA PRO A 87 -14.85 9.68 5.26
C PRO A 87 -14.99 8.23 4.83
N CYS A 88 -13.88 7.50 4.78
CA CYS A 88 -13.85 6.14 4.27
C CYS A 88 -13.93 5.08 5.35
N LEU A 89 -14.07 5.46 6.62
CA LEU A 89 -13.96 4.52 7.72
C LEU A 89 -15.28 3.85 8.06
N SER A 90 -15.78 3.05 7.14
CA SER A 90 -16.88 2.14 7.46
C SER A 90 -16.76 0.88 6.64
N ALA A 91 -17.16 -0.25 7.24
CA ALA A 91 -17.08 -1.53 6.57
C ALA A 91 -17.88 -1.51 5.26
N GLY A 92 -17.32 -2.16 4.24
CA GLY A 92 -17.93 -2.23 2.93
C GLY A 92 -17.48 -1.14 1.96
N LYS A 93 -16.88 -0.07 2.44
CA LYS A 93 -16.35 0.97 1.55
C LYS A 93 -15.16 0.46 0.76
N TYR A 94 -15.06 0.86 -0.48
CA TYR A 94 -13.88 0.58 -1.30
C TYR A 94 -13.02 1.84 -1.35
N VAL A 95 -11.75 1.70 -0.94
CA VAL A 95 -10.88 2.85 -0.74
C VAL A 95 -9.50 2.64 -1.36
N MET A 96 -8.85 3.75 -1.68
CA MET A 96 -7.45 3.77 -2.00
C MET A 96 -6.70 4.22 -0.75
N VAL A 97 -5.60 3.54 -0.44
CA VAL A 97 -4.73 3.90 0.68
C VAL A 97 -3.32 4.06 0.19
N MET A 98 -2.70 5.18 0.52
CA MET A 98 -1.27 5.38 0.32
C MET A 98 -0.59 5.37 1.68
N GLY A 99 0.48 4.60 1.81
CA GLY A 99 1.16 4.50 3.10
C GLY A 99 2.56 3.93 2.99
N LEU A 100 3.27 4.03 4.10
CA LEU A 100 4.62 3.50 4.24
C LEU A 100 4.57 2.05 4.70
N VAL A 101 5.35 1.20 4.07
CA VAL A 101 5.42 -0.22 4.45
C VAL A 101 6.04 -0.33 5.82
N MET A 102 5.32 -0.96 6.75
CA MET A 102 5.78 -1.17 8.13
C MET A 102 6.18 -2.61 8.37
N SER A 103 5.43 -3.55 7.80
CA SER A 103 5.68 -4.97 7.97
C SER A 103 5.02 -5.73 6.83
N CYS A 104 5.59 -6.86 6.47
CA CYS A 104 5.02 -7.72 5.43
C CYS A 104 4.53 -9.05 6.00
N SER A 105 4.86 -9.35 7.23
CA SER A 105 4.54 -10.62 7.88
C SER A 105 4.12 -10.36 9.33
N PRO A 106 3.12 -11.06 9.87
CA PRO A 106 2.32 -12.13 9.25
C PRO A 106 1.36 -11.66 8.18
N GLU A 107 0.98 -10.38 8.18
CA GLU A 107 0.20 -9.80 7.09
C GLU A 107 0.71 -8.40 6.78
N PRO A 108 0.55 -7.95 5.55
CA PRO A 108 1.04 -6.62 5.15
C PRO A 108 0.43 -5.52 6.01
N THR A 109 1.27 -4.65 6.53
CA THR A 109 0.85 -3.52 7.37
C THR A 109 1.52 -2.26 6.84
N ILE A 110 0.72 -1.23 6.62
CA ILE A 110 1.22 0.07 6.18
C ILE A 110 0.78 1.14 7.17
N ARG A 111 1.57 2.21 7.26
CA ARG A 111 1.17 3.40 7.98
C ARG A 111 0.56 4.36 6.99
N ALA A 112 -0.74 4.57 7.07
CA ALA A 112 -1.48 5.35 6.11
C ALA A 112 -1.09 6.83 6.16
N VAL A 113 -0.87 7.42 4.99
CA VAL A 113 -0.65 8.85 4.86
C VAL A 113 -1.77 9.52 4.08
N LYS A 114 -2.54 8.74 3.32
CA LYS A 114 -3.67 9.27 2.56
C LYS A 114 -4.69 8.14 2.34
N MET A 115 -5.97 8.48 2.41
CA MET A 115 -7.05 7.57 2.05
C MET A 115 -8.08 8.32 1.21
N THR A 116 -8.64 7.63 0.23
CA THR A 116 -9.65 8.20 -0.65
C THR A 116 -10.76 7.19 -0.87
N ASP A 117 -12.00 7.62 -0.70
CA ASP A 117 -13.17 6.79 -0.96
C ASP A 117 -13.38 6.64 -2.46
N LEU A 118 -13.31 5.42 -2.96
CA LEU A 118 -13.53 5.10 -4.37
C LEU A 118 -14.84 4.35 -4.58
N SER A 119 -15.70 4.30 -3.57
CA SER A 119 -16.93 3.51 -3.64
C SER A 119 -17.94 4.00 -4.69
N GLY A 120 -17.80 5.25 -5.12
CA GLY A 120 -18.74 5.83 -6.09
C GLY A 120 -18.57 5.32 -7.50
N ASN A 121 -17.47 4.64 -7.82
CA ASN A 121 -17.24 4.13 -9.17
C ASN A 121 -16.69 2.71 -9.13
N PRO A 122 -17.51 1.71 -9.46
CA PRO A 122 -17.07 0.31 -9.38
C PRO A 122 -15.95 -0.05 -10.32
N LEU A 123 -15.65 0.75 -11.34
CA LEU A 123 -14.53 0.48 -12.23
C LEU A 123 -13.19 0.47 -11.49
N HIS A 124 -13.03 1.27 -10.45
CA HIS A 124 -11.81 1.26 -9.66
C HIS A 124 -11.51 -0.14 -9.13
N ARG A 125 -12.55 -0.77 -8.56
CA ARG A 125 -12.40 -2.11 -7.99
C ARG A 125 -12.17 -3.15 -9.07
N ASP A 126 -12.93 -3.09 -10.15
CA ASP A 126 -12.88 -4.10 -11.20
C ASP A 126 -11.55 -4.10 -11.94
N MET A 127 -10.92 -2.95 -12.08
CA MET A 127 -9.71 -2.80 -12.89
C MET A 127 -8.43 -2.83 -12.08
N TRP A 128 -8.51 -2.70 -10.76
CA TRP A 128 -7.30 -2.48 -9.95
C TRP A 128 -6.27 -3.59 -10.08
N GLN A 129 -6.68 -4.86 -9.93
CA GLN A 129 -5.73 -5.95 -9.99
C GLN A 129 -5.04 -6.03 -11.34
N LEU A 130 -5.81 -5.89 -12.41
CA LEU A 130 -5.26 -5.92 -13.76
C LEU A 130 -4.29 -4.75 -13.99
N GLU A 131 -4.65 -3.58 -13.53
CA GLU A 131 -3.80 -2.40 -13.64
C GLU A 131 -2.47 -2.60 -12.94
N VAL A 132 -2.48 -3.11 -11.72
CA VAL A 132 -1.27 -3.30 -10.94
C VAL A 132 -0.41 -4.40 -11.54
N GLU A 133 -1.01 -5.51 -11.94
CA GLU A 133 -0.26 -6.61 -12.56
C GLU A 133 0.40 -6.16 -13.86
N ASP A 134 -0.33 -5.41 -14.67
CA ASP A 134 0.21 -4.88 -15.92
C ASP A 134 1.39 -3.94 -15.66
N LEU A 135 1.28 -3.10 -14.66
CA LEU A 135 2.33 -2.17 -14.28
C LEU A 135 3.62 -2.91 -13.91
N HIS A 136 3.51 -3.95 -13.09
CA HIS A 136 4.69 -4.72 -12.67
C HIS A 136 5.26 -5.57 -13.79
N ARG A 137 4.40 -6.04 -14.69
CA ARG A 137 4.83 -6.91 -15.78
C ARG A 137 5.52 -6.13 -16.89
N HIS A 138 5.07 -4.91 -17.19
CA HIS A 138 5.47 -4.20 -18.40
C HIS A 138 6.12 -2.85 -18.19
N VAL A 139 5.95 -2.20 -17.04
CA VAL A 139 6.40 -0.82 -16.86
C VAL A 139 7.51 -0.71 -15.82
N LEU A 140 7.31 -1.28 -14.67
CA LEU A 140 8.30 -1.23 -13.59
C LEU A 140 9.35 -2.36 -13.74
#